data_ba70dd8a1690d0b891ddcee21adbaca5
#
_entry.id   ba70dd8a1690d0b891ddcee21adbaca5
#
_cell.length_a   1.000
_cell.length_b   1.000
_cell.length_c   1.000
_cell.angle_alpha   90.00
_cell.angle_beta   90.00
_cell.angle_gamma   90.00
#
_symmetry.space_group_name_H-M   'P 1'
#
loop_
_entity.id
_entity.type
_entity.pdbx_description
1 polymer ?
#
loop_
_entity_poly.entity_id
_entity_poly.type
_entity_poly.pdbx_seq_one_letter_code
_entity_poly.pdbx_strand_id
1 'polypeptide(L)'
;MEPTPSIRDRQRAAQERLLRELQDELTLRGITTVLLVDQYGRPALEVLDRRLRSRRVYVHTAFFWFYWGDQHDERVSCLRLGPAADRIEQAAREGWREGEQGELSIDLSKVADAYGA
;
A
#
# COMPACT_ATOMS: atom_id res chain seq x y z
N MET A 1 1.58 24.15 -24.65
CA MET A 1 2.50 23.93 -23.52
C MET A 1 1.75 23.16 -22.46
N GLU A 2 2.24 22.00 -22.06
CA GLU A 2 1.60 21.22 -21.04
C GLU A 2 1.88 21.79 -19.66
N PRO A 3 0.87 21.80 -18.78
CA PRO A 3 1.09 22.31 -17.42
C PRO A 3 2.05 21.39 -16.66
N THR A 4 2.86 21.97 -15.80
CA THR A 4 3.73 21.21 -14.91
C THR A 4 2.87 20.43 -13.92
N PRO A 5 3.10 19.11 -13.73
CA PRO A 5 2.36 18.34 -12.76
C PRO A 5 2.51 18.90 -11.35
N SER A 6 1.44 18.90 -10.57
CA SER A 6 1.48 19.32 -9.18
C SER A 6 2.32 18.33 -8.34
N ILE A 7 2.71 18.75 -7.13
CA ILE A 7 3.40 17.88 -6.19
C ILE A 7 2.53 16.66 -5.87
N ARG A 8 1.22 16.86 -5.70
CA ARG A 8 0.27 15.79 -5.46
C ARG A 8 0.26 14.76 -6.60
N ASP A 9 0.27 15.24 -7.85
CA ASP A 9 0.27 14.37 -9.02
C ASP A 9 1.57 13.56 -9.11
N ARG A 10 2.70 14.19 -8.78
CA ARG A 10 4.00 13.49 -8.75
C ARG A 10 4.04 12.42 -7.66
N GLN A 11 3.50 12.72 -6.49
CA GLN A 11 3.42 11.76 -5.40
C GLN A 11 2.54 10.57 -5.78
N ARG A 12 1.40 10.84 -6.41
CA ARG A 12 0.50 9.79 -6.88
C ARG A 12 1.18 8.91 -7.92
N ALA A 13 1.88 9.51 -8.88
CA ALA A 13 2.61 8.77 -9.90
C ALA A 13 3.70 7.88 -9.28
N ALA A 14 4.43 8.40 -8.30
CA ALA A 14 5.45 7.64 -7.59
C ALA A 14 4.83 6.48 -6.80
N GLN A 15 3.70 6.71 -6.14
CA GLN A 15 2.98 5.67 -5.41
C GLN A 15 2.50 4.56 -6.36
N GLU A 16 1.93 4.92 -7.49
CA GLU A 16 1.48 3.94 -8.49
C GLU A 16 2.64 3.10 -9.01
N ARG A 17 3.77 3.71 -9.28
CA ARG A 17 4.95 3.00 -9.77
C ARG A 17 5.43 1.98 -8.76
N LEU A 18 5.55 2.37 -7.49
CA LEU A 18 5.97 1.47 -6.42
C LEU A 18 4.99 0.32 -6.24
N LEU A 19 3.69 0.61 -6.31
CA LEU A 19 2.67 -0.42 -6.18
C LEU A 19 2.66 -1.38 -7.37
N ARG A 20 2.96 -0.90 -8.58
CA ARG A 20 3.09 -1.77 -9.76
C ARG A 20 4.28 -2.69 -9.65
N GLU A 21 5.40 -2.20 -9.16
CA GLU A 21 6.58 -3.03 -8.92
C GLU A 21 6.28 -4.12 -7.89
N LEU A 22 5.57 -3.75 -6.82
CA LEU A 22 5.14 -4.71 -5.81
C LEU A 22 4.14 -5.71 -6.40
N GLN A 23 3.22 -5.27 -7.22
CA GLN A 23 2.24 -6.12 -7.91
C GLN A 23 2.94 -7.19 -8.75
N ASP A 24 3.91 -6.78 -9.56
CA ASP A 24 4.65 -7.69 -10.41
C ASP A 24 5.36 -8.77 -9.59
N GLU A 25 5.98 -8.36 -8.49
CA GLU A 25 6.70 -9.28 -7.61
C GLU A 25 5.75 -10.26 -6.91
N LEU A 26 4.63 -9.76 -6.40
CA LEU A 26 3.64 -10.62 -5.74
C LEU A 26 2.97 -11.58 -6.73
N THR A 27 2.74 -11.13 -7.96
CA THR A 27 2.19 -11.98 -9.02
C THR A 27 3.13 -13.14 -9.32
N LEU A 28 4.44 -12.87 -9.38
CA LEU A 28 5.44 -13.92 -9.58
C LEU A 28 5.42 -14.96 -8.44
N ARG A 29 4.98 -14.58 -7.26
CA ARG A 29 4.88 -15.45 -6.10
C ARG A 29 3.51 -16.12 -5.97
N GLY A 30 2.64 -15.93 -6.95
CA GLY A 30 1.32 -16.56 -6.97
C GLY A 30 0.28 -15.86 -6.11
N ILE A 31 0.52 -14.61 -5.74
CA ILE A 31 -0.43 -13.81 -4.96
C ILE A 31 -1.30 -12.99 -5.92
N THR A 32 -2.60 -13.06 -5.74
CA THR A 32 -3.54 -12.30 -6.57
C THR A 32 -3.67 -10.88 -6.07
N THR A 33 -3.53 -9.91 -6.97
CA THR A 33 -3.57 -8.49 -6.64
C THR A 33 -4.36 -7.70 -7.67
N VAL A 34 -4.89 -6.55 -7.25
CA VAL A 34 -5.55 -5.59 -8.14
C VAL A 34 -5.08 -4.18 -7.79
N LEU A 35 -4.54 -3.48 -8.77
CA LEU A 35 -4.16 -2.07 -8.58
C LEU A 35 -5.42 -1.22 -8.77
N LEU A 36 -5.69 -0.32 -7.84
CA LEU A 36 -6.88 0.51 -7.86
C LEU A 36 -6.60 1.91 -7.30
N VAL A 37 -7.58 2.78 -7.41
CA VAL A 37 -7.57 4.10 -6.77
C VAL A 37 -8.77 4.14 -5.83
N ASP A 38 -8.56 4.51 -4.58
CA ASP A 38 -9.63 4.51 -3.59
C ASP A 38 -10.55 5.74 -3.74
N GLN A 39 -11.57 5.80 -2.90
CA GLN A 39 -12.56 6.90 -2.94
C GLN A 39 -11.96 8.28 -2.66
N TYR A 40 -10.76 8.33 -2.08
CA TYR A 40 -10.04 9.58 -1.81
C TYR A 40 -8.99 9.90 -2.87
N GLY A 41 -8.96 9.12 -3.95
CA GLY A 41 -8.00 9.32 -5.05
C GLY A 41 -6.61 8.79 -4.76
N ARG A 42 -6.44 7.91 -3.76
CA ARG A 42 -5.13 7.36 -3.41
C ARG A 42 -4.92 6.02 -4.13
N PRO A 43 -3.75 5.83 -4.75
CA PRO A 43 -3.41 4.53 -5.31
C PRO A 43 -3.29 3.48 -4.22
N ALA A 44 -3.78 2.29 -4.49
CA ALA A 44 -3.70 1.16 -3.57
C ALA A 44 -3.55 -0.13 -4.37
N LEU A 45 -2.91 -1.12 -3.75
CA LEU A 45 -2.84 -2.46 -4.29
C LEU A 45 -3.67 -3.36 -3.39
N GLU A 46 -4.77 -3.88 -3.95
CA GLU A 46 -5.59 -4.84 -3.23
C GLU A 46 -4.96 -6.21 -3.34
N VAL A 47 -4.69 -6.85 -2.21
CA VAL A 47 -3.98 -8.13 -2.13
C VAL A 47 -4.90 -9.14 -1.45
N LEU A 48 -5.10 -10.30 -2.10
CA LEU A 48 -5.91 -11.38 -1.54
C LEU A 48 -5.07 -12.28 -0.66
N ASP A 49 -5.61 -12.60 0.51
CA ASP A 49 -4.99 -13.58 1.39
C ASP A 49 -5.42 -15.02 1.03
N ARG A 50 -4.95 -16.00 1.80
CA ARG A 50 -5.25 -17.43 1.57
C ARG A 50 -6.74 -17.76 1.68
N ARG A 51 -7.52 -16.89 2.33
CA ARG A 51 -8.98 -17.05 2.49
C ARG A 51 -9.76 -16.22 1.50
N LEU A 52 -9.06 -15.63 0.51
CA LEU A 52 -9.63 -14.76 -0.51
C LEU A 52 -10.23 -13.47 0.07
N ARG A 53 -9.75 -13.05 1.24
CA ARG A 53 -10.09 -11.75 1.80
C ARG A 53 -9.09 -10.73 1.27
N SER A 54 -9.58 -9.55 0.93
CA SER A 54 -8.72 -8.51 0.38
C SER A 54 -8.30 -7.52 1.45
N ARG A 55 -7.09 -6.99 1.27
CA ARG A 55 -6.61 -5.86 2.03
C ARG A 55 -5.83 -4.94 1.10
N ARG A 56 -6.00 -3.65 1.28
CA ARG A 56 -5.33 -2.66 0.45
C ARG A 56 -3.98 -2.30 1.04
N VAL A 57 -2.96 -2.33 0.18
CA VAL A 57 -1.62 -1.87 0.50
C VAL A 57 -1.46 -0.48 -0.08
N TYR A 58 -1.05 0.47 0.75
CA TYR A 58 -0.80 1.84 0.37
C TYR A 58 0.69 2.15 0.45
N VAL A 59 1.09 3.27 -0.14
CA VAL A 59 2.45 3.79 -0.02
C VAL A 59 2.43 5.09 0.78
N HIS A 60 3.26 5.18 1.81
CA HIS A 60 3.51 6.43 2.53
C HIS A 60 4.83 7.00 2.04
N THR A 61 4.76 8.03 1.21
CA THR A 61 5.95 8.58 0.55
C THR A 61 6.93 9.23 1.51
N ALA A 62 6.42 9.90 2.55
CA ALA A 62 7.29 10.59 3.51
C ALA A 62 8.15 9.63 4.33
N PHE A 63 7.62 8.45 4.66
CA PHE A 63 8.34 7.45 5.46
C PHE A 63 8.88 6.30 4.61
N PHE A 64 8.64 6.29 3.31
CA PHE A 64 9.11 5.26 2.38
C PHE A 64 8.69 3.85 2.81
N TRP A 65 7.42 3.67 3.12
CA TRP A 65 6.93 2.34 3.43
C TRP A 65 5.65 1.98 2.68
N PHE A 66 5.46 0.67 2.46
CA PHE A 66 4.17 0.08 2.17
C PHE A 66 3.48 -0.21 3.50
N TYR A 67 2.18 0.02 3.57
CA TYR A 67 1.42 -0.30 4.78
C TYR A 67 0.04 -0.86 4.42
N TRP A 68 -0.45 -1.77 5.25
CA TRP A 68 -1.75 -2.39 5.07
C TRP A 68 -2.55 -2.47 6.37
N GLY A 69 -2.09 -1.88 7.41
CA GLY A 69 -2.73 -1.78 8.71
C GLY A 69 -2.09 -0.69 9.55
N ASP A 70 -2.61 -0.49 10.73
CA ASP A 70 -2.14 0.53 11.67
C ASP A 70 -1.11 0.00 12.68
N GLN A 71 -0.88 -1.32 12.68
CA GLN A 71 0.07 -1.94 13.59
C GLN A 71 1.49 -1.82 13.06
N HIS A 72 2.46 -1.88 13.97
CA HIS A 72 3.88 -1.76 13.64
C HIS A 72 4.35 -2.80 12.63
N ASP A 73 3.81 -4.01 12.70
CA ASP A 73 4.20 -5.09 11.81
C ASP A 73 3.34 -5.17 10.54
N GLU A 74 2.47 -4.19 10.32
CA GLU A 74 1.65 -4.08 9.13
C GLU A 74 2.18 -3.00 8.17
N ARG A 75 3.48 -2.81 8.17
CA ARG A 75 4.20 -1.92 7.28
C ARG A 75 5.61 -2.43 7.02
N VAL A 76 6.17 -2.05 5.89
CA VAL A 76 7.53 -2.47 5.50
C VAL A 76 8.11 -1.42 4.58
N SER A 77 9.43 -1.23 4.63
CA SER A 77 10.11 -0.26 3.76
C SER A 77 9.85 -0.56 2.29
N CYS A 78 9.53 0.47 1.51
CA CYS A 78 9.40 0.35 0.06
C CYS A 78 10.72 0.57 -0.69
N LEU A 79 11.82 0.80 0.04
CA LEU A 79 13.13 1.01 -0.57
C LEU A 79 13.75 -0.30 -1.09
N ARG A 80 13.28 -1.43 -0.60
CA ARG A 80 13.78 -2.75 -1.02
C ARG A 80 12.59 -3.65 -1.35
N LEU A 81 12.41 -3.89 -2.62
CA LEU A 81 11.24 -4.60 -3.13
C LEU A 81 11.18 -6.06 -2.65
N GLY A 82 12.30 -6.78 -2.69
CA GLY A 82 12.34 -8.19 -2.27
C GLY A 82 11.86 -8.40 -0.84
N PRO A 83 12.50 -7.77 0.15
CA PRO A 83 12.05 -7.88 1.55
C PRO A 83 10.61 -7.39 1.76
N ALA A 84 10.17 -6.34 1.04
CA ALA A 84 8.80 -5.86 1.12
C ALA A 84 7.82 -6.93 0.65
N ALA A 85 8.08 -7.53 -0.50
CA ALA A 85 7.25 -8.60 -1.05
C ALA A 85 7.25 -9.83 -0.13
N ASP A 86 8.40 -10.17 0.46
CA ASP A 86 8.50 -11.29 1.42
C ASP A 86 7.55 -11.07 2.59
N ARG A 87 7.56 -9.88 3.14
CA ARG A 87 6.74 -9.57 4.32
C ARG A 87 5.25 -9.58 3.99
N ILE A 88 4.87 -8.99 2.86
CA ILE A 88 3.47 -8.95 2.43
C ILE A 88 2.98 -10.35 2.06
N GLU A 89 3.81 -11.12 1.38
CA GLU A 89 3.50 -12.52 1.08
C GLU A 89 3.25 -13.31 2.36
N GLN A 90 4.12 -13.16 3.35
CA GLN A 90 3.96 -13.83 4.63
C GLN A 90 2.62 -13.47 5.28
N ALA A 91 2.29 -12.18 5.32
CA ALA A 91 1.05 -11.72 5.92
C ALA A 91 -0.18 -12.29 5.18
N ALA A 92 -0.13 -12.31 3.85
CA ALA A 92 -1.22 -12.86 3.04
C ALA A 92 -1.38 -14.37 3.24
N ARG A 93 -0.28 -15.11 3.35
CA ARG A 93 -0.33 -16.56 3.57
C ARG A 93 -0.78 -16.92 4.98
N GLU A 94 -0.48 -16.10 5.97
CA GLU A 94 -0.98 -16.26 7.32
C GLU A 94 -2.46 -15.90 7.42
N GLY A 95 -2.92 -14.98 6.58
CA GLY A 95 -4.26 -14.40 6.59
C GLY A 95 -4.26 -13.04 7.26
N TRP A 96 -4.99 -12.11 6.66
CA TRP A 96 -5.11 -10.76 7.20
C TRP A 96 -5.72 -10.79 8.59
N ARG A 97 -5.22 -9.92 9.46
CA ARG A 97 -5.83 -9.71 10.77
C ARG A 97 -7.22 -9.12 10.60
N GLU A 98 -8.09 -9.41 11.54
CA GLU A 98 -9.43 -8.84 11.52
C GLU A 98 -9.36 -7.34 11.78
N GLY A 99 -10.28 -6.61 11.15
CA GLY A 99 -10.36 -5.17 11.24
C GLY A 99 -10.93 -4.60 9.95
N GLU A 100 -11.57 -3.46 10.06
CA GLU A 100 -12.13 -2.78 8.91
C GLU A 100 -11.11 -1.87 8.26
N GLN A 101 -10.85 -2.10 7.01
CA GLN A 101 -9.88 -1.29 6.28
C GLN A 101 -10.36 0.14 6.03
N GLY A 102 -11.66 0.38 6.11
CA GLY A 102 -12.19 1.74 6.07
C GLY A 102 -11.69 2.60 7.23
N GLU A 103 -11.55 2.02 8.40
CA GLU A 103 -10.98 2.69 9.57
C GLU A 103 -9.52 3.06 9.34
N LEU A 104 -8.79 2.19 8.68
CA LEU A 104 -7.39 2.43 8.33
C LEU A 104 -7.22 3.72 7.53
N SER A 105 -8.11 4.00 6.60
CA SER A 105 -8.05 5.21 5.80
C SER A 105 -8.19 6.47 6.65
N ILE A 106 -9.03 6.42 7.68
CA ILE A 106 -9.25 7.55 8.59
C ILE A 106 -8.06 7.70 9.53
N ASP A 107 -7.58 6.61 10.09
CA ASP A 107 -6.46 6.61 11.03
C ASP A 107 -5.18 7.10 10.37
N LEU A 108 -4.98 6.78 9.10
CA LEU A 108 -3.82 7.24 8.37
C LEU A 108 -3.83 8.74 8.14
N SER A 109 -5.01 9.34 7.98
CA SER A 109 -5.12 10.80 7.93
C SER A 109 -4.67 11.42 9.24
N LYS A 110 -5.08 10.84 10.37
CA LYS A 110 -4.65 11.29 11.70
C LYS A 110 -3.15 11.10 11.90
N VAL A 111 -2.60 9.99 11.44
CA VAL A 111 -1.15 9.74 11.50
C VAL A 111 -0.39 10.77 10.68
N ALA A 112 -0.87 11.07 9.47
CA ALA A 112 -0.27 12.10 8.63
C ALA A 112 -0.30 13.47 9.32
N ASP A 113 -1.42 13.83 9.92
CA ASP A 113 -1.56 15.08 10.68
C ASP A 113 -0.61 15.12 11.87
N ALA A 114 -0.44 14.00 12.56
CA ALA A 114 0.44 13.91 13.74
C ALA A 114 1.92 14.04 13.38
N TYR A 115 2.34 13.57 12.21
CA TYR A 115 3.75 13.53 11.82
C TYR A 115 4.14 14.56 10.79
N GLY A 116 3.21 15.04 9.98
CA GLY A 116 3.54 15.84 8.83
C GLY A 116 2.88 17.19 8.76
N ALA A 117 2.03 17.40 9.65
CA ALA A 117 1.23 18.62 9.62
C ALA A 117 2.07 19.86 9.85
#